data_e5068fec372675632933e077478fb2d8
#
_entry.id   e5068fec372675632933e077478fb2d8
#
_cell.length_a   1.000
_cell.length_b   1.000
_cell.length_c   1.000
_cell.angle_alpha   90.00
_cell.angle_beta   90.00
_cell.angle_gamma   90.00
#
_symmetry.space_group_name_H-M   'P 1'
#
loop_
_entity.id
_entity.type
_entity.pdbx_description
1 polymer ?
#
loop_
_entity_poly.entity_id
_entity_poly.type
_entity_poly.pdbx_seq_one_letter_code
_entity_poly.pdbx_strand_id
1 'polypeptide(L)'
;MKTKKILVLFIIAVSTSISIIGCKKKNNSVTDVDTSAASDNSTADAAFNDVQNISDQAAKGALVFYSTLYNGTDSHIDVTSAKSSCATITHDSISTPHILTIDFGATNCLCTDGRYRRGIINVSYTGHYRDSASVHTTTFTNYFIDNNQLLGTKTVTNNGHNSSGHLTFTIVVDGQVIKASGGGTHTWQANRVREWMEGESTSAWLDDVYTITGYSTGTSVSGATYTSIITTPLHRALNCRWFDSGVVEVTPAGKPVRIINYGGGTCDNQATVTIGGTVYPITLH
;
A
#
# COMPACT_ATOMS: atom_id res chain seq x y z
N MET A 1 18.27 -63.49 -89.54
CA MET A 1 17.93 -62.10 -89.35
C MET A 1 17.29 -62.00 -87.95
N LYS A 2 18.01 -61.43 -87.00
CA LYS A 2 17.57 -61.34 -85.56
C LYS A 2 17.05 -59.96 -85.28
N THR A 3 15.75 -59.83 -85.03
CA THR A 3 15.10 -58.57 -84.64
C THR A 3 15.26 -58.36 -83.16
N LYS A 4 15.93 -57.25 -82.72
CA LYS A 4 16.06 -56.80 -81.33
C LYS A 4 14.79 -56.03 -80.94
N LYS A 5 14.11 -56.47 -79.89
CA LYS A 5 13.04 -55.72 -79.27
C LYS A 5 13.66 -54.80 -78.25
N ILE A 6 13.39 -53.48 -78.43
CA ILE A 6 13.75 -52.43 -77.48
C ILE A 6 12.61 -52.28 -76.47
N LEU A 7 12.93 -52.54 -75.23
CA LEU A 7 11.99 -52.38 -74.13
C LEU A 7 12.15 -50.92 -73.56
N VAL A 8 11.16 -50.08 -73.77
CA VAL A 8 11.12 -48.73 -73.22
C VAL A 8 10.51 -48.78 -71.84
N LEU A 9 11.33 -48.46 -70.80
CA LEU A 9 10.89 -48.38 -69.45
C LEU A 9 10.35 -46.91 -69.16
N PHE A 10 9.05 -46.77 -68.93
CA PHE A 10 8.45 -45.55 -68.47
C PHE A 10 8.64 -45.47 -66.96
N ILE A 11 9.48 -44.53 -66.49
CA ILE A 11 9.62 -44.17 -65.10
C ILE A 11 8.58 -43.11 -64.81
N ILE A 12 7.53 -43.46 -64.09
CA ILE A 12 6.55 -42.47 -63.53
C ILE A 12 7.13 -41.89 -62.23
N ALA A 13 7.57 -40.67 -62.29
CA ALA A 13 7.96 -39.92 -61.12
C ALA A 13 6.71 -39.39 -60.37
N VAL A 14 6.36 -40.02 -59.26
CA VAL A 14 5.32 -39.58 -58.38
C VAL A 14 5.93 -38.48 -57.46
N SER A 15 5.65 -37.23 -57.76
CA SER A 15 6.01 -36.10 -56.89
C SER A 15 5.02 -36.00 -55.74
N THR A 16 5.40 -36.50 -54.55
CA THR A 16 4.66 -36.26 -53.30
C THR A 16 4.89 -34.85 -52.79
N SER A 17 3.92 -33.96 -52.98
CA SER A 17 3.90 -32.62 -52.41
C SER A 17 3.60 -32.74 -50.92
N ILE A 18 4.62 -32.60 -50.07
CA ILE A 18 4.45 -32.49 -48.58
C ILE A 18 3.95 -31.07 -48.29
N SER A 19 2.65 -30.94 -48.09
CA SER A 19 2.05 -29.70 -47.57
C SER A 19 2.39 -29.57 -46.08
N ILE A 20 3.37 -28.72 -45.73
CA ILE A 20 3.67 -28.33 -44.36
C ILE A 20 2.51 -27.43 -43.90
N ILE A 21 1.53 -28.01 -43.21
CA ILE A 21 0.52 -27.25 -42.49
C ILE A 21 1.22 -26.63 -41.26
N GLY A 22 1.75 -25.42 -41.42
CA GLY A 22 2.24 -24.60 -40.33
C GLY A 22 1.07 -24.24 -39.39
N CYS A 23 0.92 -24.94 -38.28
CA CYS A 23 0.09 -24.46 -37.19
C CYS A 23 0.62 -23.12 -36.73
N LYS A 24 0.05 -22.02 -37.22
CA LYS A 24 0.20 -20.71 -36.58
C LYS A 24 -0.43 -20.82 -35.18
N LYS A 25 0.41 -21.02 -34.17
CA LYS A 25 0.01 -20.89 -32.78
C LYS A 25 -0.57 -19.47 -32.65
N LYS A 26 -1.90 -19.34 -32.58
CA LYS A 26 -2.55 -18.10 -32.21
C LYS A 26 -2.06 -17.81 -30.78
N ASN A 27 -1.08 -16.91 -30.62
CA ASN A 27 -0.79 -16.32 -29.33
C ASN A 27 -2.01 -15.48 -28.97
N ASN A 28 -3.01 -16.10 -28.35
CA ASN A 28 -3.97 -15.37 -27.56
C ASN A 28 -3.18 -14.82 -26.37
N SER A 29 -2.61 -13.64 -26.52
CA SER A 29 -2.11 -12.88 -25.38
C SER A 29 -3.35 -12.58 -24.54
N VAL A 30 -3.56 -13.38 -23.48
CA VAL A 30 -4.56 -13.04 -22.47
C VAL A 30 -4.14 -11.67 -21.93
N THR A 31 -4.99 -10.68 -22.12
CA THR A 31 -4.73 -9.34 -21.59
C THR A 31 -4.62 -9.45 -20.07
N ASP A 32 -3.49 -9.05 -19.51
CA ASP A 32 -3.30 -9.07 -18.06
C ASP A 32 -4.16 -7.96 -17.43
N VAL A 33 -5.14 -8.36 -16.63
CA VAL A 33 -6.07 -7.48 -15.92
C VAL A 33 -5.94 -7.60 -14.39
N ASP A 34 -4.91 -8.35 -13.91
CA ASP A 34 -4.71 -8.63 -12.51
C ASP A 34 -4.17 -7.40 -11.77
N THR A 35 -5.01 -6.78 -10.93
CA THR A 35 -4.66 -5.63 -10.09
C THR A 35 -4.23 -6.04 -8.67
N SER A 36 -4.16 -7.33 -8.33
CA SER A 36 -3.98 -7.81 -6.96
C SER A 36 -2.74 -7.22 -6.26
N ALA A 37 -1.58 -7.25 -6.94
CA ALA A 37 -0.35 -6.71 -6.37
C ALA A 37 -0.44 -5.19 -6.11
N ALA A 38 -1.10 -4.42 -6.98
CA ALA A 38 -1.33 -2.99 -6.79
C ALA A 38 -2.28 -2.74 -5.60
N SER A 39 -3.38 -3.49 -5.53
CA SER A 39 -4.35 -3.42 -4.42
C SER A 39 -3.70 -3.81 -3.08
N ASP A 40 -2.91 -4.88 -3.04
CA ASP A 40 -2.23 -5.33 -1.82
C ASP A 40 -1.18 -4.30 -1.34
N ASN A 41 -0.40 -3.72 -2.28
CA ASN A 41 0.53 -2.65 -1.95
C ASN A 41 -0.20 -1.43 -1.37
N SER A 42 -1.28 -0.97 -1.99
CA SER A 42 -2.07 0.17 -1.50
C SER A 42 -2.73 -0.13 -0.15
N THR A 43 -3.23 -1.35 0.05
CA THR A 43 -3.85 -1.77 1.33
C THR A 43 -2.83 -1.76 2.47
N ALA A 44 -1.62 -2.28 2.24
CA ALA A 44 -0.56 -2.26 3.24
C ALA A 44 -0.13 -0.82 3.57
N ASP A 45 0.12 -0.01 2.54
CA ASP A 45 0.50 1.40 2.71
C ASP A 45 -0.55 2.16 3.53
N ALA A 46 -1.84 2.00 3.19
CA ALA A 46 -2.94 2.61 3.93
C ALA A 46 -3.01 2.13 5.39
N ALA A 47 -2.86 0.82 5.64
CA ALA A 47 -2.94 0.26 6.99
C ALA A 47 -1.79 0.76 7.89
N PHE A 48 -0.56 0.78 7.40
CA PHE A 48 0.58 1.28 8.17
C PHE A 48 0.58 2.80 8.34
N ASN A 49 -0.03 3.56 7.43
CA ASN A 49 -0.28 4.99 7.61
C ASN A 49 -1.39 5.26 8.62
N ASP A 50 -2.47 4.47 8.64
CA ASP A 50 -3.52 4.57 9.65
C ASP A 50 -2.96 4.35 11.07
N VAL A 51 -2.11 3.32 11.25
CA VAL A 51 -1.40 3.07 12.51
C VAL A 51 -0.54 4.25 12.94
N GLN A 52 0.14 4.93 12.00
CA GLN A 52 0.92 6.13 12.31
C GLN A 52 0.02 7.24 12.85
N ASN A 53 -1.08 7.53 12.15
CA ASN A 53 -2.01 8.57 12.56
C ASN A 53 -2.59 8.30 13.96
N ILE A 54 -2.94 7.03 14.26
CA ILE A 54 -3.41 6.61 15.58
C ILE A 54 -2.33 6.84 16.64
N SER A 55 -1.09 6.46 16.36
CA SER A 55 0.03 6.61 17.29
C SER A 55 0.35 8.08 17.58
N ASP A 56 0.35 8.93 16.54
CA ASP A 56 0.61 10.36 16.66
C ASP A 56 -0.48 11.06 17.49
N GLN A 57 -1.74 10.68 17.31
CA GLN A 57 -2.86 11.20 18.09
C GLN A 57 -2.82 10.72 19.55
N ALA A 58 -2.55 9.42 19.76
CA ALA A 58 -2.45 8.85 21.10
C ALA A 58 -1.33 9.51 21.92
N ALA A 59 -0.19 9.82 21.28
CA ALA A 59 0.91 10.54 21.91
C ALA A 59 0.54 11.94 22.36
N LYS A 60 -0.43 12.59 21.72
CA LYS A 60 -1.00 13.89 22.11
C LYS A 60 -2.12 13.78 23.16
N GLY A 61 -2.42 12.59 23.66
CA GLY A 61 -3.45 12.33 24.68
C GLY A 61 -4.89 12.38 24.17
N ALA A 62 -5.10 12.38 22.86
CA ALA A 62 -6.43 12.40 22.26
C ALA A 62 -6.47 11.55 21.00
N LEU A 63 -7.26 10.46 21.01
CA LEU A 63 -7.66 9.79 19.80
C LEU A 63 -8.89 10.48 19.23
N VAL A 64 -8.71 11.24 18.20
CA VAL A 64 -9.80 11.77 17.38
C VAL A 64 -9.87 10.92 16.13
N PHE A 65 -10.76 9.95 16.10
CA PHE A 65 -11.04 9.22 14.86
C PHE A 65 -11.89 10.12 13.96
N TYR A 66 -11.54 10.14 12.70
CA TYR A 66 -12.30 10.87 11.69
C TYR A 66 -13.72 10.33 11.62
N SER A 67 -14.71 11.08 12.06
CA SER A 67 -16.09 10.79 11.68
C SER A 67 -16.26 11.19 10.22
N THR A 68 -16.04 10.27 9.32
CA THR A 68 -16.43 10.47 7.93
C THR A 68 -17.96 10.38 7.84
N LEU A 69 -18.63 11.51 8.00
CA LEU A 69 -19.91 11.66 7.32
C LEU A 69 -19.57 11.78 5.82
N TYR A 70 -19.30 10.63 5.20
CA TYR A 70 -19.10 10.54 3.77
C TYR A 70 -20.44 10.79 3.07
N ASN A 71 -20.70 12.04 2.77
CA ASN A 71 -21.71 12.44 1.78
C ASN A 71 -20.96 12.80 0.50
N GLY A 72 -20.60 11.80 -0.25
CA GLY A 72 -20.25 11.72 -1.68
C GLY A 72 -19.59 12.87 -2.46
N THR A 73 -19.46 14.07 -1.94
CA THR A 73 -19.02 15.23 -2.70
C THR A 73 -18.10 16.21 -1.97
N ASP A 74 -17.90 16.06 -0.64
CA ASP A 74 -17.00 16.96 0.09
C ASP A 74 -16.55 16.29 1.39
N SER A 75 -15.31 15.81 1.42
CA SER A 75 -14.76 15.07 2.55
C SER A 75 -13.98 15.96 3.52
N HIS A 76 -14.41 17.20 3.74
CA HIS A 76 -13.93 18.00 4.84
C HIS A 76 -14.32 17.37 6.17
N ILE A 77 -13.31 17.08 6.98
CA ILE A 77 -13.46 16.50 8.32
C ILE A 77 -13.95 17.61 9.26
N ASP A 78 -15.19 17.49 9.66
CA ASP A 78 -15.72 18.33 10.75
C ASP A 78 -15.25 17.72 12.08
N VAL A 79 -14.24 18.36 12.71
CA VAL A 79 -13.64 17.90 13.97
C VAL A 79 -14.52 18.33 15.15
N THR A 80 -15.74 17.90 15.19
CA THR A 80 -16.49 17.92 16.45
C THR A 80 -16.05 16.72 17.29
N SER A 81 -14.99 16.94 18.05
CA SER A 81 -14.44 16.20 19.19
C SER A 81 -15.23 14.96 19.65
N ALA A 82 -15.20 13.89 18.88
CA ALA A 82 -15.60 12.59 19.39
C ALA A 82 -14.37 11.91 19.99
N LYS A 83 -14.15 12.05 21.30
CA LYS A 83 -13.25 11.15 22.03
C LYS A 83 -13.69 9.72 21.74
N SER A 84 -12.86 8.93 21.08
CA SER A 84 -13.17 7.52 20.86
C SER A 84 -13.14 6.81 22.21
N SER A 85 -14.24 6.15 22.55
CA SER A 85 -14.30 5.18 23.65
C SER A 85 -13.66 3.84 23.29
N CYS A 86 -13.15 3.70 22.05
CA CYS A 86 -12.65 2.43 21.52
C CYS A 86 -11.27 2.02 22.03
N ALA A 87 -10.47 2.92 22.58
CA ALA A 87 -9.13 2.56 23.02
C ALA A 87 -8.77 3.16 24.38
N THR A 88 -8.05 2.37 25.17
CA THR A 88 -7.35 2.81 26.36
C THR A 88 -5.92 3.15 26.00
N ILE A 89 -5.46 4.35 26.35
CA ILE A 89 -4.09 4.82 26.09
C ILE A 89 -3.32 4.80 27.41
N THR A 90 -2.16 4.16 27.39
CA THR A 90 -1.24 4.15 28.54
C THR A 90 0.14 4.63 28.08
N HIS A 91 0.72 5.56 28.83
CA HIS A 91 2.08 6.04 28.64
C HIS A 91 2.97 5.54 29.78
N ASP A 92 4.02 4.83 29.46
CA ASP A 92 5.15 4.58 30.35
C ASP A 92 6.31 5.52 29.93
N SER A 93 6.45 6.61 30.69
CA SER A 93 7.52 7.59 30.51
C SER A 93 8.73 7.34 31.43
N ILE A 94 8.72 6.23 32.19
CA ILE A 94 9.79 5.87 33.14
C ILE A 94 10.77 4.91 32.47
N SER A 95 10.27 3.95 31.69
CA SER A 95 11.09 2.98 30.95
C SER A 95 11.94 3.65 29.87
N THR A 96 13.07 3.04 29.53
CA THR A 96 13.92 3.47 28.41
C THR A 96 14.12 2.27 27.48
N PRO A 97 13.60 2.30 26.23
CA PRO A 97 12.79 3.36 25.64
C PRO A 97 11.44 3.52 26.31
N HIS A 98 10.82 4.71 26.17
CA HIS A 98 9.45 4.95 26.62
C HIS A 98 8.45 4.11 25.83
N ILE A 99 7.31 3.77 26.43
CA ILE A 99 6.28 2.94 25.80
C ILE A 99 4.93 3.65 25.80
N LEU A 100 4.32 3.72 24.63
CA LEU A 100 2.92 4.10 24.44
C LEU A 100 2.15 2.85 24.03
N THR A 101 1.13 2.49 24.80
CA THR A 101 0.23 1.37 24.51
C THR A 101 -1.15 1.91 24.15
N ILE A 102 -1.70 1.45 23.04
CA ILE A 102 -3.04 1.80 22.54
C ILE A 102 -3.82 0.50 22.44
N ASP A 103 -4.69 0.24 23.43
CA ASP A 103 -5.45 -1.00 23.58
C ASP A 103 -6.91 -0.81 23.19
N PHE A 104 -7.31 -1.44 22.07
CA PHE A 104 -8.68 -1.49 21.56
C PHE A 104 -9.53 -2.62 22.16
N GLY A 105 -8.95 -3.41 23.09
CA GLY A 105 -9.61 -4.56 23.69
C GLY A 105 -9.59 -5.81 22.81
N ALA A 106 -10.19 -6.88 23.31
CA ALA A 106 -10.19 -8.19 22.65
C ALA A 106 -11.27 -8.36 21.58
N THR A 107 -12.28 -7.49 21.56
CA THR A 107 -13.43 -7.54 20.66
C THR A 107 -13.47 -6.32 19.75
N ASN A 108 -14.09 -6.47 18.57
CA ASN A 108 -14.22 -5.34 17.64
C ASN A 108 -14.97 -4.17 18.28
N CYS A 109 -14.31 -3.01 18.31
CA CYS A 109 -14.92 -1.72 18.63
C CYS A 109 -15.10 -0.92 17.34
N LEU A 110 -16.31 -0.42 17.09
CA LEU A 110 -16.57 0.50 15.99
C LEU A 110 -16.05 1.88 16.36
N CYS A 111 -14.97 2.29 15.72
CA CYS A 111 -14.37 3.61 15.91
C CYS A 111 -15.17 4.68 15.13
N THR A 112 -14.99 5.96 15.50
CA THR A 112 -15.76 7.05 14.89
C THR A 112 -15.44 7.28 13.41
N ASP A 113 -14.31 6.77 12.91
CA ASP A 113 -13.98 6.73 11.48
C ASP A 113 -14.67 5.61 10.70
N GLY A 114 -15.62 4.89 11.33
CA GLY A 114 -16.38 3.80 10.73
C GLY A 114 -15.63 2.47 10.62
N ARG A 115 -14.41 2.37 11.17
CA ARG A 115 -13.60 1.14 11.13
C ARG A 115 -13.72 0.37 12.44
N TYR A 116 -13.73 -0.95 12.32
CA TYR A 116 -13.64 -1.84 13.47
C TYR A 116 -12.17 -2.10 13.83
N ARG A 117 -11.82 -1.93 15.11
CA ARG A 117 -10.48 -2.26 15.60
C ARG A 117 -10.56 -3.12 16.86
N ARG A 118 -9.55 -3.99 17.06
CA ARG A 118 -9.30 -4.74 18.29
C ARG A 118 -7.83 -5.07 18.41
N GLY A 119 -7.37 -5.44 19.60
CA GLY A 119 -5.98 -5.74 19.92
C GLY A 119 -5.20 -4.48 20.25
N ILE A 120 -3.89 -4.57 20.25
CA ILE A 120 -3.01 -3.57 20.83
C ILE A 120 -1.98 -3.09 19.80
N ILE A 121 -1.78 -1.78 19.73
CA ILE A 121 -0.64 -1.14 19.10
C ILE A 121 0.32 -0.73 20.21
N ASN A 122 1.58 -1.17 20.14
CA ASN A 122 2.65 -0.78 21.06
C ASN A 122 3.65 0.09 20.31
N VAL A 123 3.99 1.25 20.87
CA VAL A 123 5.01 2.14 20.32
C VAL A 123 6.09 2.36 21.37
N SER A 124 7.32 1.89 21.10
CA SER A 124 8.49 2.27 21.87
C SER A 124 9.16 3.49 21.23
N TYR A 125 9.60 4.46 22.04
CA TYR A 125 10.19 5.68 21.50
C TYR A 125 11.32 6.21 22.38
N THR A 126 12.33 6.86 21.74
CA THR A 126 13.54 7.37 22.40
C THR A 126 13.46 8.86 22.72
N GLY A 127 12.52 9.60 22.16
CA GLY A 127 12.31 11.03 22.34
C GLY A 127 10.99 11.46 21.71
N HIS A 128 10.64 12.75 21.82
CA HIS A 128 9.43 13.26 21.18
C HIS A 128 9.53 13.15 19.66
N TYR A 129 8.38 13.09 19.01
CA TYR A 129 8.30 12.88 17.55
C TYR A 129 9.08 13.94 16.74
N ARG A 130 9.12 15.18 17.24
CA ARG A 130 9.83 16.31 16.62
C ARG A 130 11.31 16.41 16.99
N ASP A 131 11.78 15.60 17.94
CA ASP A 131 13.19 15.64 18.35
C ASP A 131 14.05 14.96 17.27
N SER A 132 15.09 15.64 16.82
CA SER A 132 16.02 15.06 15.85
C SER A 132 16.67 13.79 16.41
N ALA A 133 16.83 12.80 15.56
CA ALA A 133 17.29 11.46 15.89
C ALA A 133 16.38 10.63 16.80
N SER A 134 15.16 11.10 17.12
CA SER A 134 14.18 10.27 17.80
C SER A 134 13.78 9.08 16.94
N VAL A 135 13.58 7.92 17.56
CA VAL A 135 13.17 6.68 16.93
C VAL A 135 11.89 6.17 17.57
N HIS A 136 10.88 5.92 16.76
CA HIS A 136 9.60 5.35 17.17
C HIS A 136 9.40 4.00 16.50
N THR A 137 9.32 2.93 17.27
CA THR A 137 9.10 1.57 16.77
C THR A 137 7.73 1.06 17.20
N THR A 138 6.90 0.77 16.21
CA THR A 138 5.55 0.25 16.39
C THR A 138 5.51 -1.26 16.17
N THR A 139 4.85 -1.97 17.08
CA THR A 139 4.57 -3.40 17.02
C THR A 139 3.12 -3.68 17.37
N PHE A 140 2.65 -4.91 17.14
CA PHE A 140 1.25 -5.28 17.26
C PHE A 140 1.07 -6.50 18.14
N THR A 141 0.02 -6.49 18.98
CA THR A 141 -0.43 -7.67 19.74
C THR A 141 -1.87 -7.95 19.37
N ASN A 142 -2.10 -9.00 18.55
CA ASN A 142 -3.43 -9.37 18.06
C ASN A 142 -4.22 -8.17 17.50
N TYR A 143 -3.53 -7.29 16.80
CA TYR A 143 -4.17 -6.09 16.25
C TYR A 143 -4.85 -6.38 14.92
N PHE A 144 -6.08 -5.92 14.83
CA PHE A 144 -6.92 -6.08 13.64
C PHE A 144 -7.59 -4.75 13.30
N ILE A 145 -7.72 -4.51 11.99
CA ILE A 145 -8.50 -3.42 11.42
C ILE A 145 -9.46 -4.00 10.37
N ASP A 146 -10.77 -3.82 10.55
CA ASP A 146 -11.84 -4.40 9.72
C ASP A 146 -11.65 -5.92 9.53
N ASN A 147 -11.29 -6.59 10.61
CA ASN A 147 -10.93 -8.03 10.69
C ASN A 147 -9.68 -8.46 9.90
N ASN A 148 -8.98 -7.57 9.22
CA ASN A 148 -7.65 -7.87 8.70
C ASN A 148 -6.64 -7.78 9.84
N GLN A 149 -5.83 -8.80 10.02
CA GLN A 149 -4.76 -8.77 11.04
C GLN A 149 -3.52 -8.08 10.48
N LEU A 150 -2.98 -7.16 11.26
CA LEU A 150 -1.72 -6.48 10.94
C LEU A 150 -0.62 -7.04 11.84
N LEU A 151 0.50 -7.42 11.23
CA LEU A 151 1.67 -8.00 11.89
C LEU A 151 2.95 -7.30 11.43
N GLY A 152 4.01 -7.44 12.23
CA GLY A 152 5.34 -6.95 11.90
C GLY A 152 5.73 -5.71 12.67
N THR A 153 6.63 -4.92 12.09
CA THR A 153 7.20 -3.72 12.72
C THR A 153 7.18 -2.53 11.77
N LYS A 154 7.03 -1.35 12.35
CA LYS A 154 7.24 -0.07 11.66
C LYS A 154 8.15 0.79 12.50
N THR A 155 9.25 1.27 11.91
CA THR A 155 10.18 2.19 12.56
C THR A 155 10.15 3.53 11.84
N VAL A 156 10.02 4.61 12.61
CA VAL A 156 10.09 5.99 12.13
C VAL A 156 11.25 6.67 12.83
N THR A 157 12.20 7.17 12.04
CA THR A 157 13.36 7.93 12.55
C THR A 157 13.25 9.37 12.07
N ASN A 158 13.31 10.31 13.00
CA ASN A 158 13.40 11.73 12.66
C ASN A 158 14.83 12.07 12.22
N ASN A 159 15.00 12.50 10.96
CA ASN A 159 16.32 12.85 10.41
C ASN A 159 16.70 14.32 10.63
N GLY A 160 15.83 15.12 11.29
CA GLY A 160 15.99 16.56 11.35
C GLY A 160 15.53 17.28 10.09
N HIS A 161 15.80 18.59 10.02
CA HIS A 161 15.45 19.43 8.89
C HIS A 161 16.39 19.21 7.71
N ASN A 162 15.83 19.16 6.51
CA ASN A 162 16.61 19.12 5.28
C ASN A 162 17.07 20.54 4.86
N SER A 163 17.78 20.63 3.73
CA SER A 163 18.27 21.91 3.21
C SER A 163 17.18 22.92 2.82
N SER A 164 15.94 22.46 2.65
CA SER A 164 14.76 23.31 2.40
C SER A 164 14.08 23.77 3.69
N GLY A 165 14.57 23.33 4.87
CA GLY A 165 14.00 23.67 6.16
C GLY A 165 12.82 22.79 6.58
N HIS A 166 12.51 21.72 5.85
CA HIS A 166 11.42 20.79 6.19
C HIS A 166 11.92 19.64 7.06
N LEU A 167 11.18 19.31 8.10
CA LEU A 167 11.46 18.13 8.93
C LEU A 167 11.23 16.85 8.12
N THR A 168 12.19 15.92 8.18
CA THR A 168 12.15 14.69 7.40
C THR A 168 12.22 13.46 8.28
N PHE A 169 11.60 12.37 7.81
CA PHE A 169 11.54 11.09 8.52
C PHE A 169 11.86 9.94 7.59
N THR A 170 12.70 9.03 8.05
CA THR A 170 12.85 7.70 7.42
C THR A 170 11.84 6.76 8.05
N ILE A 171 11.07 6.07 7.22
CA ILE A 171 10.07 5.09 7.63
C ILE A 171 10.45 3.73 7.05
N VAL A 172 10.70 2.77 7.91
CA VAL A 172 10.98 1.38 7.53
C VAL A 172 9.86 0.50 8.06
N VAL A 173 9.31 -0.34 7.19
CA VAL A 173 8.27 -1.31 7.56
C VAL A 173 8.73 -2.69 7.14
N ASP A 174 8.56 -3.66 8.03
CA ASP A 174 8.56 -5.09 7.73
C ASP A 174 7.25 -5.67 8.24
N GLY A 175 6.28 -5.80 7.35
CA GLY A 175 4.90 -6.02 7.69
C GLY A 175 4.21 -7.12 6.92
N GLN A 176 3.09 -7.56 7.51
CA GLN A 176 2.17 -8.54 6.94
C GLN A 176 0.74 -8.10 7.19
N VAL A 177 -0.14 -8.34 6.21
CA VAL A 177 -1.59 -8.22 6.37
C VAL A 177 -2.22 -9.58 6.07
N ILE A 178 -2.87 -10.17 7.06
CA ILE A 178 -3.69 -11.36 6.90
C ILE A 178 -5.12 -10.89 6.68
N LYS A 179 -5.63 -11.09 5.47
CA LYS A 179 -6.97 -10.62 5.08
C LYS A 179 -8.06 -11.45 5.77
N ALA A 180 -9.13 -10.78 6.15
CA ALA A 180 -10.31 -11.38 6.72
C ALA A 180 -10.89 -12.50 5.83
N SER A 181 -11.66 -13.38 6.45
CA SER A 181 -12.44 -14.43 5.75
C SER A 181 -11.62 -15.33 4.84
N GLY A 182 -10.36 -15.58 5.18
CA GLY A 182 -9.49 -16.43 4.36
C GLY A 182 -8.99 -15.78 3.07
N GLY A 183 -9.03 -14.45 2.98
CA GLY A 183 -8.58 -13.69 1.81
C GLY A 183 -7.06 -13.73 1.54
N GLY A 184 -6.32 -14.58 2.28
CA GLY A 184 -4.89 -14.78 2.11
C GLY A 184 -4.03 -13.81 2.92
N THR A 185 -2.73 -13.99 2.78
CA THR A 185 -1.72 -13.15 3.45
C THR A 185 -0.89 -12.46 2.39
N HIS A 186 -0.65 -11.16 2.57
CA HIS A 186 0.38 -10.47 1.81
C HIS A 186 1.46 -9.90 2.74
N THR A 187 2.71 -9.90 2.26
CA THR A 187 3.85 -9.28 2.94
C THR A 187 4.19 -7.95 2.29
N TRP A 188 4.75 -7.04 3.09
CA TRP A 188 5.12 -5.71 2.63
C TRP A 188 6.33 -5.19 3.39
N GLN A 189 7.43 -4.98 2.68
CA GLN A 189 8.63 -4.33 3.18
C GLN A 189 8.77 -2.99 2.49
N ALA A 190 8.82 -1.90 3.26
CA ALA A 190 8.91 -0.56 2.70
C ALA A 190 10.05 0.25 3.30
N ASN A 191 10.64 1.08 2.46
CA ASN A 191 11.55 2.15 2.87
C ASN A 191 11.05 3.45 2.25
N ARG A 192 10.58 4.36 3.10
CA ARG A 192 9.97 5.62 2.71
C ARG A 192 10.72 6.78 3.34
N VAL A 193 10.71 7.91 2.66
CA VAL A 193 11.03 9.21 3.23
C VAL A 193 9.78 10.04 3.25
N ARG A 194 9.41 10.54 4.43
CA ARG A 194 8.31 11.48 4.63
C ARG A 194 8.90 12.84 4.92
N GLU A 195 8.46 13.86 4.21
CA GLU A 195 8.83 15.26 4.37
C GLU A 195 7.62 16.06 4.84
N TRP A 196 7.77 16.84 5.91
CA TRP A 196 6.69 17.65 6.48
C TRP A 196 6.65 19.00 5.79
N MET A 197 5.68 19.19 4.91
CA MET A 197 5.60 20.36 4.02
C MET A 197 4.92 21.54 4.67
N GLU A 198 3.82 21.30 5.44
CA GLU A 198 3.02 22.34 6.06
C GLU A 198 2.57 21.90 7.47
N GLY A 199 2.24 22.85 8.36
CA GLY A 199 1.69 22.59 9.69
C GLY A 199 2.73 22.41 10.80
N GLU A 200 4.03 22.28 10.50
CA GLU A 200 5.06 22.05 11.54
C GLU A 200 5.09 23.13 12.62
N SER A 201 4.83 24.40 12.29
CA SER A 201 4.88 25.53 13.21
C SER A 201 3.65 25.65 14.11
N THR A 202 2.60 24.85 13.88
CA THR A 202 1.34 24.92 14.62
C THR A 202 1.21 23.77 15.63
N SER A 203 0.24 23.88 16.54
CA SER A 203 -0.18 22.78 17.40
C SER A 203 -1.34 21.95 16.82
N ALA A 204 -2.00 22.47 15.77
CA ALA A 204 -3.03 21.76 15.05
C ALA A 204 -2.37 20.66 14.22
N TRP A 205 -2.96 19.47 14.19
CA TRP A 205 -2.41 18.35 13.41
C TRP A 205 -3.16 18.14 12.09
N LEU A 206 -4.34 18.74 11.92
CA LEU A 206 -5.14 18.64 10.72
C LEU A 206 -4.64 19.55 9.58
N ASP A 207 -3.81 20.53 9.89
CA ASP A 207 -3.14 21.36 8.90
C ASP A 207 -1.77 20.80 8.46
N ASP A 208 -1.38 19.64 9.04
CA ASP A 208 -0.16 18.96 8.65
C ASP A 208 -0.29 18.37 7.25
N VAL A 209 0.69 18.68 6.41
CA VAL A 209 0.80 18.14 5.05
C VAL A 209 2.16 17.49 4.88
N TYR A 210 2.16 16.31 4.31
CA TYR A 210 3.37 15.52 4.04
C TYR A 210 3.48 15.14 2.57
N THR A 211 4.71 15.05 2.07
CA THR A 211 5.03 14.29 0.88
C THR A 211 5.77 13.02 1.24
N ILE A 212 5.54 11.95 0.47
CA ILE A 212 6.14 10.65 0.73
C ILE A 212 6.78 10.14 -0.55
N THR A 213 8.04 9.70 -0.45
CA THR A 213 8.80 9.07 -1.52
C THR A 213 9.37 7.73 -1.05
N GLY A 214 9.97 6.96 -1.97
CA GLY A 214 10.65 5.71 -1.63
C GLY A 214 10.08 4.51 -2.39
N TYR A 215 10.33 3.32 -1.85
CA TYR A 215 10.04 2.05 -2.53
C TYR A 215 9.52 1.00 -1.55
N SER A 216 8.96 -0.07 -2.09
CA SER A 216 8.61 -1.27 -1.32
C SER A 216 8.79 -2.54 -2.14
N THR A 217 8.80 -3.67 -1.45
CA THR A 217 8.72 -5.01 -2.01
C THR A 217 7.65 -5.78 -1.26
N GLY A 218 7.12 -6.83 -1.87
CA GLY A 218 6.14 -7.64 -1.17
C GLY A 218 5.78 -8.91 -1.94
N THR A 219 4.91 -9.70 -1.31
CA THR A 219 4.28 -10.85 -1.92
C THR A 219 2.78 -10.66 -1.80
N SER A 220 2.07 -10.62 -2.93
CA SER A 220 0.62 -10.46 -2.95
C SER A 220 -0.10 -11.71 -2.42
N VAL A 221 -1.39 -11.59 -2.13
CA VAL A 221 -2.23 -12.73 -1.74
C VAL A 221 -2.26 -13.86 -2.79
N SER A 222 -1.99 -13.55 -4.04
CA SER A 222 -1.85 -14.55 -5.12
C SER A 222 -0.52 -15.31 -5.10
N GLY A 223 0.40 -14.96 -4.18
CA GLY A 223 1.76 -15.52 -4.10
C GLY A 223 2.77 -14.88 -5.06
N ALA A 224 2.36 -13.91 -5.87
CA ALA A 224 3.26 -13.20 -6.77
C ALA A 224 4.10 -12.17 -5.99
N THR A 225 5.41 -12.24 -6.09
CA THR A 225 6.30 -11.20 -5.57
C THR A 225 6.21 -9.95 -6.45
N TYR A 226 6.45 -8.79 -5.85
CA TYR A 226 6.48 -7.52 -6.57
C TYR A 226 7.47 -6.54 -5.94
N THR A 227 7.87 -5.57 -6.75
CA THR A 227 8.55 -4.34 -6.29
C THR A 227 7.65 -3.15 -6.55
N SER A 228 7.78 -2.09 -5.77
CA SER A 228 7.10 -0.83 -6.05
C SER A 228 8.02 0.37 -5.83
N ILE A 229 7.78 1.43 -6.59
CA ILE A 229 8.46 2.71 -6.44
C ILE A 229 7.46 3.85 -6.56
N ILE A 230 7.60 4.86 -5.71
CA ILE A 230 6.86 6.11 -5.85
C ILE A 230 7.58 6.95 -6.89
N THR A 231 6.95 7.16 -8.05
CA THR A 231 7.52 7.91 -9.17
C THR A 231 7.09 9.39 -9.16
N THR A 232 5.93 9.68 -8.59
CA THR A 232 5.52 11.04 -8.21
C THR A 232 5.21 11.03 -6.71
N PRO A 233 5.81 11.93 -5.91
CA PRO A 233 5.62 11.94 -4.47
C PRO A 233 4.14 11.84 -4.09
N LEU A 234 3.83 10.96 -3.14
CA LEU A 234 2.48 10.86 -2.60
C LEU A 234 2.22 12.06 -1.70
N HIS A 235 1.13 12.75 -1.93
CA HIS A 235 0.68 13.84 -1.09
C HIS A 235 -0.28 13.32 -0.02
N ARG A 236 -0.07 13.77 1.22
CA ARG A 236 -0.85 13.37 2.39
C ARG A 236 -1.15 14.57 3.26
N ALA A 237 -2.35 15.11 3.14
CA ALA A 237 -2.89 16.06 4.10
C ALA A 237 -3.57 15.29 5.25
N LEU A 238 -3.33 15.65 6.51
CA LEU A 238 -3.90 14.92 7.64
C LEU A 238 -5.40 15.19 7.86
N ASN A 239 -5.96 16.19 7.19
CA ASN A 239 -7.40 16.40 7.10
C ASN A 239 -8.06 15.52 6.01
N CYS A 240 -7.27 14.73 5.27
CA CYS A 240 -7.74 13.76 4.29
C CYS A 240 -7.35 12.35 4.72
N ARG A 241 -8.27 11.39 4.60
CA ARG A 241 -8.02 10.01 4.97
C ARG A 241 -7.09 9.29 4.00
N TRP A 242 -7.10 9.66 2.72
CA TRP A 242 -6.37 9.00 1.64
C TRP A 242 -5.19 9.82 1.17
N PHE A 243 -4.32 9.22 0.36
CA PHE A 243 -3.48 10.00 -0.53
C PHE A 243 -4.40 10.67 -1.56
N ASP A 244 -4.24 11.95 -1.75
CA ASP A 244 -5.05 12.72 -2.70
C ASP A 244 -4.34 12.96 -4.03
N SER A 245 -3.02 12.72 -4.08
CA SER A 245 -2.26 12.75 -5.32
C SER A 245 -0.96 11.93 -5.22
N GLY A 246 -0.33 11.74 -6.38
CA GLY A 246 0.91 11.01 -6.53
C GLY A 246 0.76 9.73 -7.35
N VAL A 247 1.91 9.11 -7.69
CA VAL A 247 1.96 7.93 -8.57
C VAL A 247 2.90 6.89 -7.99
N VAL A 248 2.44 5.63 -7.98
CA VAL A 248 3.22 4.46 -7.60
C VAL A 248 3.24 3.46 -8.76
N GLU A 249 4.43 3.02 -9.14
CA GLU A 249 4.60 1.90 -10.04
C GLU A 249 4.80 0.62 -9.24
N VAL A 250 3.98 -0.40 -9.50
CA VAL A 250 4.07 -1.73 -8.90
C VAL A 250 4.38 -2.74 -10.01
N THR A 251 5.48 -3.46 -9.89
CA THR A 251 5.95 -4.42 -10.89
C THR A 251 5.93 -5.83 -10.31
N PRO A 252 4.88 -6.62 -10.55
CA PRO A 252 4.87 -8.03 -10.19
C PRO A 252 5.86 -8.82 -11.04
N ALA A 253 6.46 -9.86 -10.46
CA ALA A 253 7.44 -10.69 -11.14
C ALA A 253 6.86 -11.28 -12.44
N GLY A 254 7.55 -11.04 -13.56
CA GLY A 254 7.17 -11.58 -14.88
C GLY A 254 5.90 -10.98 -15.49
N LYS A 255 5.37 -9.87 -14.95
CA LYS A 255 4.16 -9.21 -15.46
C LYS A 255 4.43 -7.74 -15.80
N PRO A 256 3.58 -7.10 -16.63
CA PRO A 256 3.66 -5.67 -16.89
C PRO A 256 3.55 -4.83 -15.62
N VAL A 257 4.07 -3.61 -15.64
CA VAL A 257 3.92 -2.63 -14.55
C VAL A 257 2.45 -2.25 -14.35
N ARG A 258 2.06 -2.03 -13.10
CA ARG A 258 0.79 -1.44 -12.68
C ARG A 258 1.08 -0.03 -12.19
N ILE A 259 0.53 0.97 -12.85
CA ILE A 259 0.70 2.37 -12.47
C ILE A 259 -0.52 2.79 -11.67
N ILE A 260 -0.34 2.99 -10.36
CA ILE A 260 -1.39 3.50 -9.47
C ILE A 260 -1.30 5.02 -9.50
N ASN A 261 -2.40 5.69 -9.84
CA ASN A 261 -2.52 7.14 -9.77
C ASN A 261 -3.61 7.50 -8.76
N TYR A 262 -3.22 8.23 -7.71
CA TYR A 262 -4.08 8.64 -6.60
C TYR A 262 -4.88 9.91 -6.88
N GLY A 263 -4.78 10.48 -8.08
CA GLY A 263 -5.56 11.65 -8.47
C GLY A 263 -4.77 12.95 -8.53
N GLY A 264 -5.49 14.07 -8.52
CA GLY A 264 -4.95 15.43 -8.72
C GLY A 264 -5.15 16.37 -7.53
N GLY A 265 -5.27 15.84 -6.30
CA GLY A 265 -5.41 16.66 -5.08
C GLY A 265 -6.83 16.71 -4.50
N THR A 266 -7.77 15.93 -5.05
CA THR A 266 -9.10 15.81 -4.45
C THR A 266 -9.09 14.76 -3.35
N CYS A 267 -9.59 15.12 -2.16
CA CYS A 267 -9.68 14.16 -1.06
C CYS A 267 -10.88 13.23 -1.27
N ASP A 268 -10.65 12.12 -1.95
CA ASP A 268 -11.65 11.07 -2.14
C ASP A 268 -11.00 9.68 -2.06
N ASN A 269 -11.79 8.63 -2.15
CA ASN A 269 -11.31 7.25 -2.12
C ASN A 269 -11.10 6.65 -3.52
N GLN A 270 -10.97 7.48 -4.54
CA GLN A 270 -10.82 7.03 -5.92
C GLN A 270 -9.35 7.04 -6.33
N ALA A 271 -8.94 5.99 -7.02
CA ALA A 271 -7.65 5.93 -7.70
C ALA A 271 -7.82 5.12 -8.99
N THR A 272 -6.78 5.11 -9.82
CA THR A 272 -6.75 4.29 -11.03
C THR A 272 -5.53 3.40 -11.05
N VAL A 273 -5.64 2.22 -11.67
CA VAL A 273 -4.53 1.34 -12.00
C VAL A 273 -4.45 1.22 -13.52
N THR A 274 -3.31 1.58 -14.10
CA THR A 274 -3.07 1.38 -15.54
C THR A 274 -2.20 0.15 -15.76
N ILE A 275 -2.64 -0.76 -16.63
CA ILE A 275 -1.92 -1.98 -17.04
C ILE A 275 -1.90 -2.04 -18.56
N GLY A 276 -0.70 -2.01 -19.17
CA GLY A 276 -0.57 -2.11 -20.63
C GLY A 276 -1.33 -1.02 -21.39
N GLY A 277 -1.50 0.16 -20.80
CA GLY A 277 -2.25 1.28 -21.39
C GLY A 277 -3.77 1.28 -21.10
N THR A 278 -4.30 0.23 -20.49
CA THR A 278 -5.72 0.16 -20.08
C THR A 278 -5.86 0.65 -18.63
N VAL A 279 -6.82 1.55 -18.40
CA VAL A 279 -7.09 2.15 -17.09
C VAL A 279 -8.24 1.43 -16.40
N TYR A 280 -8.02 1.06 -15.15
CA TYR A 280 -9.00 0.41 -14.27
C TYR A 280 -9.24 1.30 -13.05
N PRO A 281 -10.49 1.73 -12.76
CA PRO A 281 -10.79 2.44 -11.52
C PRO A 281 -10.66 1.48 -10.33
N ILE A 282 -10.13 1.98 -9.22
CA ILE A 282 -10.07 1.27 -7.94
C ILE A 282 -10.59 2.16 -6.83
N THR A 283 -11.13 1.54 -5.79
CA THR A 283 -11.57 2.23 -4.57
C THR A 283 -10.58 1.92 -3.46
N LEU A 284 -10.08 2.96 -2.79
CA LEU A 284 -9.19 2.85 -1.64
C LEU A 284 -9.99 2.50 -0.38
N HIS A 285 -9.42 1.70 0.52
CA HIS A 285 -10.08 1.18 1.73
C HIS A 285 -9.36 1.57 3.02
#